data_483b5f580d49d35685154c35e0a7a54a
#
_entry.id   483b5f580d49d35685154c35e0a7a54a
#
_cell.length_a   1.000
_cell.length_b   1.000
_cell.length_c   1.000
_cell.angle_alpha   90.00
_cell.angle_beta   90.00
_cell.angle_gamma   90.00
#
_symmetry.space_group_name_H-M   'P 1'
#
loop_
_entity.id
_entity.type
_entity.pdbx_description
1 polymer ?
#
loop_
_entity_poly.entity_id
_entity_poly.type
_entity_poly.pdbx_seq_one_letter_code
_entity_poly.pdbx_strand_id
1 'polypeptide(L)'
;MNKPCDPLMVSPWSSAENDHRALRDTLGAFATGVTVVTALDPDGRAIGLTVNSFNTVSLDPPLVLWSLSLASPSLAAFRQASHFAVNVLAADQQALSERFARRNSDKFADVDWREGLGGAPLLSGCCAVLECRNEVQHAGGDHLIFIGRVEGCSRQDKAPLLFHGGRYRVLGDA
;
A
#
# COMPACT_ATOMS: atom_id res chain seq x y z
N MET A 1 19.75 -30.80 -19.07
CA MET A 1 20.85 -29.84 -19.38
C MET A 1 20.43 -28.50 -18.76
N ASN A 2 21.06 -28.17 -17.62
CA ASN A 2 20.86 -26.84 -17.00
C ASN A 2 21.52 -25.79 -17.90
N LYS A 3 20.75 -24.86 -18.45
CA LYS A 3 21.33 -23.64 -19.04
C LYS A 3 22.11 -22.94 -17.92
N PRO A 4 23.39 -22.55 -18.15
CA PRO A 4 24.11 -21.73 -17.18
C PRO A 4 23.31 -20.45 -16.96
N CYS A 5 23.10 -20.09 -15.71
CA CYS A 5 22.49 -18.81 -15.33
C CYS A 5 23.46 -17.72 -15.80
N ASP A 6 23.02 -16.86 -16.73
CA ASP A 6 23.83 -15.70 -17.11
C ASP A 6 24.08 -14.87 -15.84
N PRO A 7 25.31 -14.46 -15.58
CA PRO A 7 25.64 -13.63 -14.43
C PRO A 7 24.85 -12.33 -14.52
N LEU A 8 24.16 -11.97 -13.44
CA LEU A 8 23.48 -10.68 -13.33
C LEU A 8 24.51 -9.54 -13.48
N MET A 9 24.50 -8.89 -14.63
CA MET A 9 25.31 -7.70 -14.88
C MET A 9 24.64 -6.50 -14.19
N VAL A 10 25.26 -6.00 -13.14
CA VAL A 10 24.81 -4.78 -12.46
C VAL A 10 25.51 -3.58 -13.09
N SER A 11 24.75 -2.76 -13.80
CA SER A 11 25.26 -1.48 -14.30
C SER A 11 25.03 -0.38 -13.24
N PRO A 12 26.00 0.54 -13.04
CA PRO A 12 25.79 1.69 -12.16
C PRO A 12 24.57 2.49 -12.60
N TRP A 13 23.72 2.90 -11.63
CA TRP A 13 22.61 3.79 -11.92
C TRP A 13 23.13 5.18 -12.31
N SER A 14 22.83 5.64 -13.51
CA SER A 14 23.16 6.98 -14.00
C SER A 14 21.91 7.86 -14.03
N SER A 15 21.92 8.96 -13.30
CA SER A 15 20.83 9.94 -13.33
C SER A 15 20.71 10.66 -14.68
N ALA A 16 21.73 10.62 -15.52
CA ALA A 16 21.73 11.22 -16.86
C ALA A 16 20.96 10.38 -17.90
N GLU A 17 20.80 9.10 -17.68
CA GLU A 17 20.07 8.19 -18.57
C GLU A 17 18.69 7.80 -18.02
N ASN A 18 18.15 8.58 -17.10
CA ASN A 18 16.86 8.41 -16.40
C ASN A 18 15.87 7.47 -17.07
N ASP A 19 16.21 6.21 -17.20
CA ASP A 19 15.27 5.19 -17.59
C ASP A 19 14.45 4.75 -16.36
N HIS A 20 13.57 5.65 -15.91
CA HIS A 20 12.61 5.34 -14.86
C HIS A 20 11.80 4.07 -15.14
N ARG A 21 11.75 3.64 -16.40
CA ARG A 21 11.07 2.41 -16.79
C ARG A 21 11.89 1.20 -16.39
N ALA A 22 13.20 1.16 -16.72
CA ALA A 22 14.08 0.06 -16.34
C ALA A 22 14.14 -0.13 -14.82
N LEU A 23 14.19 0.99 -14.06
CA LEU A 23 14.12 0.93 -12.60
C LEU A 23 12.78 0.37 -12.11
N ARG A 24 11.66 0.83 -12.66
CA ARG A 24 10.33 0.29 -12.29
C ARG A 24 10.20 -1.20 -12.62
N ASP A 25 10.71 -1.63 -13.77
CA ASP A 25 10.67 -3.03 -14.18
C ASP A 25 11.53 -3.89 -13.22
N THR A 26 12.69 -3.38 -12.82
CA THR A 26 13.55 -4.04 -11.82
C THR A 26 12.89 -4.10 -10.45
N LEU A 27 12.34 -2.99 -9.97
CA LEU A 27 11.59 -2.95 -8.70
C LEU A 27 10.34 -3.84 -8.75
N GLY A 28 9.71 -3.93 -9.92
CA GLY A 28 8.54 -4.78 -10.16
C GLY A 28 8.81 -6.29 -10.07
N ALA A 29 10.07 -6.71 -10.09
CA ALA A 29 10.45 -8.10 -9.83
C ALA A 29 10.19 -8.52 -8.37
N PHE A 30 10.08 -7.55 -7.46
CA PHE A 30 9.66 -7.80 -6.08
C PHE A 30 8.14 -7.92 -6.00
N ALA A 31 7.63 -9.13 -5.80
CA ALA A 31 6.21 -9.38 -5.62
C ALA A 31 5.74 -8.82 -4.27
N THR A 32 4.67 -8.03 -4.29
CA THR A 32 4.08 -7.45 -3.07
C THR A 32 2.63 -7.88 -2.90
N GLY A 33 2.12 -7.77 -1.68
CA GLY A 33 0.69 -7.67 -1.46
C GLY A 33 0.14 -6.35 -1.99
N VAL A 34 -1.17 -6.23 -2.05
CA VAL A 34 -1.88 -5.00 -2.39
C VAL A 34 -2.69 -4.54 -1.19
N THR A 35 -2.54 -3.26 -0.82
CA THR A 35 -3.28 -2.69 0.28
C THR A 35 -4.04 -1.43 -0.15
N VAL A 36 -5.14 -1.13 0.55
CA VAL A 36 -5.77 0.19 0.52
C VAL A 36 -5.55 0.83 1.88
N VAL A 37 -4.86 1.96 1.90
CA VAL A 37 -4.71 2.76 3.12
C VAL A 37 -5.83 3.78 3.16
N THR A 38 -6.52 3.87 4.30
CA THR A 38 -7.70 4.72 4.52
C THR A 38 -7.53 5.58 5.76
N ALA A 39 -8.12 6.76 5.77
CA ALA A 39 -8.17 7.67 6.90
C ALA A 39 -9.39 8.60 6.79
N LEU A 40 -9.58 9.50 7.74
CA LEU A 40 -10.44 10.67 7.57
C LEU A 40 -9.60 11.90 7.25
N ASP A 41 -10.11 12.76 6.38
CA ASP A 41 -9.57 14.10 6.18
C ASP A 41 -9.99 15.03 7.36
N PRO A 42 -9.47 16.26 7.43
CA PRO A 42 -9.84 17.21 8.49
C PRO A 42 -11.31 17.60 8.53
N ASP A 43 -12.05 17.41 7.42
CA ASP A 43 -13.49 17.66 7.34
C ASP A 43 -14.32 16.42 7.74
N GLY A 44 -13.67 15.33 8.17
CA GLY A 44 -14.32 14.06 8.55
C GLY A 44 -14.75 13.21 7.35
N ARG A 45 -14.26 13.48 6.14
CA ARG A 45 -14.58 12.68 4.95
C ARG A 45 -13.61 11.51 4.82
N ALA A 46 -14.16 10.37 4.43
CA ALA A 46 -13.34 9.18 4.16
C ALA A 46 -12.42 9.39 2.95
N ILE A 47 -11.14 9.14 3.15
CA ILE A 47 -10.11 9.14 2.10
C ILE A 47 -9.43 7.79 2.03
N GLY A 48 -8.92 7.43 0.84
CA GLY A 48 -8.21 6.18 0.67
C GLY A 48 -7.46 6.11 -0.67
N LEU A 49 -6.42 5.30 -0.70
CA LEU A 49 -5.67 5.01 -1.92
C LEU A 49 -5.04 3.61 -1.87
N THR A 50 -4.87 3.03 -3.05
CA THR A 50 -4.17 1.76 -3.22
C THR A 50 -2.67 1.99 -3.16
N VAL A 51 -2.00 1.18 -2.37
CA VAL A 51 -0.53 1.17 -2.27
C VAL A 51 0.00 -0.27 -2.22
N ASN A 52 1.20 -0.45 -2.74
CA ASN A 52 2.00 -1.67 -2.61
C ASN A 52 3.32 -1.43 -1.87
N SER A 53 3.50 -0.23 -1.32
CA SER A 53 4.67 0.17 -0.54
C SER A 53 4.58 -0.22 0.94
N PHE A 54 3.48 -0.85 1.37
CA PHE A 54 3.30 -1.31 2.74
C PHE A 54 4.37 -2.35 3.12
N ASN A 55 4.96 -2.17 4.32
CA ASN A 55 5.87 -3.15 4.92
C ASN A 55 5.81 -3.14 6.45
N THR A 56 6.27 -4.24 7.06
CA THR A 56 6.48 -4.34 8.50
C THR A 56 7.77 -3.63 8.90
N VAL A 57 7.83 -3.06 10.11
CA VAL A 57 9.01 -2.38 10.66
C VAL A 57 9.47 -3.06 11.95
N SER A 58 8.59 -3.22 12.95
CA SER A 58 8.93 -3.73 14.27
C SER A 58 7.76 -4.46 14.90
N LEU A 59 8.05 -5.41 15.79
CA LEU A 59 7.05 -6.07 16.60
C LEU A 59 6.96 -5.48 18.02
N ASP A 60 8.04 -4.85 18.49
CA ASP A 60 8.08 -4.17 19.79
C ASP A 60 8.89 -2.87 19.70
N PRO A 61 8.22 -1.71 19.70
CA PRO A 61 6.77 -1.53 19.53
C PRO A 61 6.29 -2.01 18.16
N PRO A 62 4.99 -2.36 18.02
CA PRO A 62 4.46 -2.86 16.75
C PRO A 62 4.31 -1.72 15.76
N LEU A 63 5.19 -1.69 14.73
CA LEU A 63 5.26 -0.63 13.74
C LEU A 63 5.17 -1.20 12.32
N VAL A 64 4.50 -0.42 11.47
CA VAL A 64 4.40 -0.65 10.02
C VAL A 64 4.73 0.62 9.27
N LEU A 65 5.09 0.51 7.99
CA LEU A 65 5.30 1.67 7.12
C LEU A 65 4.54 1.52 5.80
N TRP A 66 4.31 2.67 5.17
CA TRP A 66 3.90 2.82 3.77
C TRP A 66 4.35 4.19 3.25
N SER A 67 4.36 4.38 1.93
CA SER A 67 4.84 5.61 1.32
C SER A 67 3.80 6.24 0.40
N LEU A 68 3.74 7.57 0.39
CA LEU A 68 2.84 8.36 -0.44
C LEU A 68 3.62 9.41 -1.22
N SER A 69 3.37 9.49 -2.52
CA SER A 69 3.99 10.51 -3.39
C SER A 69 3.66 11.93 -2.92
N LEU A 70 4.66 12.81 -2.91
CA LEU A 70 4.49 14.24 -2.61
C LEU A 70 3.51 14.94 -3.58
N ALA A 71 3.31 14.38 -4.78
CA ALA A 71 2.35 14.87 -5.78
C ALA A 71 0.92 14.33 -5.56
N SER A 72 0.68 13.51 -4.51
CA SER A 72 -0.65 12.98 -4.22
C SER A 72 -1.59 14.07 -3.71
N PRO A 73 -2.81 14.21 -4.26
CA PRO A 73 -3.80 15.16 -3.74
C PRO A 73 -4.25 14.83 -2.31
N SER A 74 -4.11 13.58 -1.87
CA SER A 74 -4.49 13.14 -0.52
C SER A 74 -3.38 13.34 0.52
N LEU A 75 -2.18 13.82 0.12
CA LEU A 75 -1.03 13.91 1.02
C LEU A 75 -1.33 14.76 2.26
N ALA A 76 -1.92 15.94 2.06
CA ALA A 76 -2.19 16.86 3.17
C ALA A 76 -3.15 16.24 4.20
N ALA A 77 -4.16 15.51 3.74
CA ALA A 77 -5.12 14.85 4.60
C ALA A 77 -4.46 13.69 5.40
N PHE A 78 -3.70 12.81 4.74
CA PHE A 78 -2.97 11.75 5.46
C PHE A 78 -1.93 12.28 6.45
N ARG A 79 -1.29 13.40 6.15
CA ARG A 79 -0.34 14.04 7.09
C ARG A 79 -1.00 14.50 8.38
N GLN A 80 -2.25 14.94 8.30
CA GLN A 80 -3.01 15.49 9.43
C GLN A 80 -3.83 14.43 10.16
N ALA A 81 -4.12 13.30 9.51
CA ALA A 81 -4.89 12.22 10.12
C ALA A 81 -4.18 11.67 11.36
N SER A 82 -4.89 11.58 12.47
CA SER A 82 -4.38 10.98 13.72
C SER A 82 -4.18 9.47 13.58
N HIS A 83 -5.03 8.81 12.79
CA HIS A 83 -5.02 7.37 12.54
C HIS A 83 -5.20 7.09 11.05
N PHE A 84 -4.75 5.93 10.65
CA PHE A 84 -5.04 5.34 9.34
C PHE A 84 -5.25 3.82 9.49
N ALA A 85 -5.99 3.24 8.57
CA ALA A 85 -6.11 1.79 8.49
C ALA A 85 -5.39 1.26 7.25
N VAL A 86 -4.71 0.13 7.39
CA VAL A 86 -4.14 -0.62 6.27
C VAL A 86 -5.03 -1.82 6.01
N ASN A 87 -5.76 -1.81 4.89
CA ASN A 87 -6.65 -2.87 4.45
C ASN A 87 -5.93 -3.75 3.44
N VAL A 88 -5.51 -4.97 3.84
CA VAL A 88 -4.82 -5.93 2.98
C VAL A 88 -5.85 -6.64 2.12
N LEU A 89 -5.82 -6.41 0.81
CA LEU A 89 -6.86 -6.88 -0.11
C LEU A 89 -6.79 -8.39 -0.34
N ALA A 90 -7.96 -9.02 -0.42
CA ALA A 90 -8.14 -10.40 -0.85
C ALA A 90 -8.06 -10.53 -2.37
N ALA A 91 -7.79 -11.73 -2.87
CA ALA A 91 -7.61 -12.03 -4.29
C ALA A 91 -8.84 -11.65 -5.16
N ASP A 92 -10.03 -11.65 -4.59
CA ASP A 92 -11.30 -11.27 -5.23
C ASP A 92 -11.55 -9.75 -5.23
N GLN A 93 -10.65 -8.94 -4.65
CA GLN A 93 -10.82 -7.49 -4.50
C GLN A 93 -10.01 -6.65 -5.52
N GLN A 94 -9.64 -7.22 -6.68
CA GLN A 94 -8.92 -6.45 -7.72
C GLN A 94 -9.69 -5.19 -8.15
N ALA A 95 -11.01 -5.28 -8.36
CA ALA A 95 -11.83 -4.12 -8.74
C ALA A 95 -11.80 -3.01 -7.69
N LEU A 96 -11.74 -3.38 -6.40
CA LEU A 96 -11.58 -2.43 -5.30
C LEU A 96 -10.21 -1.75 -5.34
N SER A 97 -9.14 -2.51 -5.57
CA SER A 97 -7.79 -1.96 -5.76
C SER A 97 -7.75 -0.94 -6.89
N GLU A 98 -8.31 -1.26 -8.05
CA GLU A 98 -8.36 -0.37 -9.22
C GLU A 98 -9.16 0.91 -8.93
N ARG A 99 -10.27 0.80 -8.19
CA ARG A 99 -11.09 1.95 -7.77
C ARG A 99 -10.28 2.90 -6.90
N PHE A 100 -9.60 2.40 -5.87
CA PHE A 100 -8.81 3.22 -4.96
C PHE A 100 -7.51 3.76 -5.58
N ALA A 101 -7.04 3.19 -6.70
CA ALA A 101 -5.92 3.69 -7.48
C ALA A 101 -6.27 4.90 -8.37
N ARG A 102 -7.55 5.10 -8.70
CA ARG A 102 -7.98 6.21 -9.59
C ARG A 102 -7.86 7.56 -8.89
N ARG A 103 -7.66 8.61 -9.70
CA ARG A 103 -7.74 10.02 -9.25
C ARG A 103 -9.16 10.54 -9.44
N ASN A 104 -9.59 11.45 -8.56
CA ASN A 104 -10.83 12.25 -8.72
C ASN A 104 -12.13 11.44 -8.91
N SER A 105 -12.33 10.36 -8.15
CA SER A 105 -13.58 9.61 -8.09
C SER A 105 -14.10 9.53 -6.66
N ASP A 106 -15.40 9.40 -6.49
CA ASP A 106 -15.97 8.96 -5.21
C ASP A 106 -15.61 7.48 -5.01
N LYS A 107 -14.50 7.28 -4.29
CA LYS A 107 -13.92 5.95 -4.11
C LYS A 107 -14.72 5.08 -3.17
N PHE A 108 -15.51 5.68 -2.28
CA PHE A 108 -16.28 4.99 -1.26
C PHE A 108 -17.74 4.73 -1.66
N ALA A 109 -18.22 5.24 -2.79
CA ALA A 109 -19.55 4.92 -3.29
C ALA A 109 -19.71 3.40 -3.45
N ASP A 110 -20.79 2.85 -2.87
CA ASP A 110 -21.12 1.42 -2.91
C ASP A 110 -20.01 0.48 -2.37
N VAL A 111 -19.12 1.01 -1.52
CA VAL A 111 -18.11 0.22 -0.81
C VAL A 111 -18.60 -0.06 0.60
N ASP A 112 -18.61 -1.33 0.98
CA ASP A 112 -18.95 -1.73 2.34
C ASP A 112 -17.73 -1.54 3.25
N TRP A 113 -17.90 -0.72 4.29
CA TRP A 113 -16.88 -0.43 5.29
C TRP A 113 -17.50 -0.02 6.62
N ARG A 114 -16.74 -0.11 7.69
CA ARG A 114 -17.10 0.39 9.01
C ARG A 114 -16.03 1.33 9.56
N GLU A 115 -16.37 2.12 10.55
CA GLU A 115 -15.42 2.97 11.26
C GLU A 115 -14.51 2.13 12.15
N GLY A 116 -13.21 2.47 12.12
CA GLY A 116 -12.18 1.99 13.02
C GLY A 116 -11.65 3.10 13.91
N LEU A 117 -10.45 2.91 14.46
CA LEU A 117 -9.78 3.89 15.32
C LEU A 117 -9.58 5.22 14.58
N GLY A 118 -9.90 6.32 15.25
CA GLY A 118 -9.87 7.66 14.67
C GLY A 118 -10.82 7.87 13.49
N GLY A 119 -11.85 7.02 13.33
CA GLY A 119 -12.80 7.06 12.23
C GLY A 119 -12.27 6.49 10.90
N ALA A 120 -11.04 5.94 10.87
CA ALA A 120 -10.46 5.39 9.65
C ALA A 120 -11.31 4.27 9.07
N PRO A 121 -11.70 4.30 7.77
CA PRO A 121 -12.54 3.27 7.17
C PRO A 121 -11.85 1.89 7.14
N LEU A 122 -12.52 0.87 7.67
CA LEU A 122 -12.11 -0.54 7.60
C LEU A 122 -12.95 -1.22 6.52
N LEU A 123 -12.31 -1.57 5.41
CA LEU A 123 -12.99 -2.14 4.24
C LEU A 123 -13.38 -3.60 4.49
N SER A 124 -14.60 -3.97 4.10
CA SER A 124 -15.09 -5.34 4.26
C SER A 124 -14.41 -6.29 3.29
N GLY A 125 -14.31 -7.56 3.68
CA GLY A 125 -13.82 -8.63 2.81
C GLY A 125 -12.30 -8.76 2.66
N CYS A 126 -11.51 -7.89 3.29
CA CYS A 126 -10.05 -7.93 3.26
C CYS A 126 -9.47 -9.17 3.95
N CYS A 127 -8.24 -9.59 3.55
CA CYS A 127 -7.50 -10.65 4.23
C CYS A 127 -7.10 -10.26 5.65
N ALA A 128 -6.68 -9.01 5.82
CA ALA A 128 -6.30 -8.45 7.11
C ALA A 128 -6.54 -6.95 7.13
N VAL A 129 -6.74 -6.43 8.33
CA VAL A 129 -6.82 -4.99 8.58
C VAL A 129 -5.93 -4.67 9.76
N LEU A 130 -5.13 -3.60 9.64
CA LEU A 130 -4.36 -3.03 10.73
C LEU A 130 -4.86 -1.61 10.97
N GLU A 131 -5.20 -1.30 12.21
CA GLU A 131 -5.59 0.03 12.66
C GLU A 131 -4.39 0.68 13.33
N CYS A 132 -3.93 1.80 12.77
CA CYS A 132 -2.66 2.38 13.13
C CYS A 132 -2.81 3.84 13.55
N ARG A 133 -2.16 4.22 14.66
CA ARG A 133 -1.90 5.61 14.96
C ARG A 133 -0.78 6.13 14.07
N ASN A 134 -0.96 7.33 13.49
CA ASN A 134 0.05 7.99 12.67
C ASN A 134 1.19 8.49 13.56
N GLU A 135 2.29 7.74 13.64
CA GLU A 135 3.32 7.94 14.67
C GLU A 135 4.41 8.90 14.21
N VAL A 136 5.02 8.62 13.05
CA VAL A 136 6.14 9.39 12.52
C VAL A 136 6.04 9.49 11.01
N GLN A 137 6.57 10.59 10.47
CA GLN A 137 6.65 10.83 9.03
C GLN A 137 8.07 11.22 8.64
N HIS A 138 8.64 10.58 7.60
CA HIS A 138 9.97 10.83 7.10
C HIS A 138 9.95 11.17 5.61
N ALA A 139 10.75 12.18 5.22
CA ALA A 139 10.96 12.45 3.80
C ALA A 139 11.77 11.30 3.15
N GLY A 140 11.30 10.84 1.99
CA GLY A 140 11.92 9.77 1.20
C GLY A 140 11.96 10.13 -0.29
N GLY A 141 12.79 11.07 -0.68
CA GLY A 141 12.86 11.52 -2.08
C GLY A 141 11.57 12.25 -2.51
N ASP A 142 10.90 11.73 -3.55
CA ASP A 142 9.62 12.23 -4.06
C ASP A 142 8.39 11.65 -3.32
N HIS A 143 8.63 10.97 -2.19
CA HIS A 143 7.61 10.38 -1.33
C HIS A 143 7.76 10.83 0.12
N LEU A 144 6.67 10.73 0.87
CA LEU A 144 6.64 10.78 2.33
C LEU A 144 6.40 9.35 2.84
N ILE A 145 7.24 8.90 3.77
CA ILE A 145 7.11 7.62 4.46
C ILE A 145 6.32 7.86 5.74
N PHE A 146 5.23 7.13 5.90
CA PHE A 146 4.42 7.11 7.10
C PHE A 146 4.80 5.88 7.93
N ILE A 147 5.10 6.07 9.20
CA ILE A 147 5.27 5.00 10.18
C ILE A 147 4.06 5.04 11.10
N GLY A 148 3.34 3.94 11.16
CA GLY A 148 2.18 3.78 12.03
C GLY A 148 2.44 2.79 13.13
N ARG A 149 1.99 3.13 14.34
CA ARG A 149 1.92 2.19 15.47
C ARG A 149 0.64 1.40 15.36
N VAL A 150 0.74 0.10 15.28
CA VAL A 150 -0.43 -0.80 15.23
C VAL A 150 -1.08 -0.83 16.62
N GLU A 151 -2.34 -0.43 16.69
CA GLU A 151 -3.16 -0.42 17.91
C GLU A 151 -4.29 -1.46 17.84
N GLY A 152 -4.62 -1.95 16.63
CA GLY A 152 -5.59 -3.01 16.40
C GLY A 152 -5.29 -3.79 15.14
N CYS A 153 -5.64 -5.05 15.11
CA CYS A 153 -5.53 -5.86 13.89
C CYS A 153 -6.58 -6.97 13.85
N SER A 154 -6.96 -7.34 12.64
CA SER A 154 -7.81 -8.51 12.38
C SER A 154 -7.34 -9.24 11.13
N ARG A 155 -7.60 -10.55 11.06
CA ARG A 155 -7.25 -11.40 9.93
C ARG A 155 -8.40 -12.33 9.58
N GLN A 156 -8.58 -12.60 8.29
CA GLN A 156 -9.45 -13.63 7.74
C GLN A 156 -8.62 -14.66 6.96
N ASP A 157 -9.10 -15.88 6.87
CA ASP A 157 -8.47 -16.95 6.10
C ASP A 157 -8.87 -16.83 4.62
N LYS A 158 -8.24 -15.88 3.92
CA LYS A 158 -8.43 -15.58 2.49
C LYS A 158 -7.09 -15.45 1.79
N ALA A 159 -7.04 -15.87 0.52
CA ALA A 159 -5.87 -15.64 -0.32
C ALA A 159 -5.68 -14.13 -0.59
N PRO A 160 -4.46 -13.59 -0.49
CA PRO A 160 -4.19 -12.17 -0.72
C PRO A 160 -4.15 -11.84 -2.22
N LEU A 161 -4.49 -10.59 -2.56
CA LEU A 161 -4.22 -10.01 -3.87
C LEU A 161 -2.74 -9.64 -3.96
N LEU A 162 -2.08 -10.07 -5.04
CA LEU A 162 -0.66 -9.80 -5.27
C LEU A 162 -0.45 -8.85 -6.45
N PHE A 163 0.68 -8.15 -6.45
CA PHE A 163 1.15 -7.33 -7.55
C PHE A 163 2.60 -7.68 -7.88
N HIS A 164 2.87 -8.04 -9.15
CA HIS A 164 4.18 -8.43 -9.64
C HIS A 164 4.34 -8.10 -11.12
N GLY A 165 5.45 -7.50 -11.50
CA GLY A 165 5.74 -7.15 -12.89
C GLY A 165 4.68 -6.24 -13.52
N GLY A 166 4.14 -5.29 -12.75
CA GLY A 166 3.12 -4.36 -13.22
C GLY A 166 1.71 -4.97 -13.40
N ARG A 167 1.44 -6.17 -12.85
CA ARG A 167 0.17 -6.89 -13.01
C ARG A 167 -0.31 -7.48 -11.68
N TYR A 168 -1.63 -7.57 -11.55
CA TYR A 168 -2.23 -8.35 -10.46
C TYR A 168 -1.97 -9.84 -10.64
N ARG A 169 -1.78 -10.53 -9.52
CA ARG A 169 -1.53 -11.96 -9.42
C ARG A 169 -2.31 -12.55 -8.27
N VAL A 170 -2.47 -13.87 -8.28
CA VAL A 170 -2.94 -14.67 -7.15
C VAL A 170 -1.88 -15.69 -6.80
N LEU A 171 -1.91 -16.20 -5.57
CA LEU A 171 -1.06 -17.34 -5.19
C LEU A 171 -1.50 -18.54 -6.04
N GLY A 172 -0.56 -19.21 -6.68
CA GLY A 172 -0.78 -20.54 -7.26
C GLY A 172 -0.48 -21.60 -6.19
N ASP A 173 -1.05 -22.77 -6.37
CA ASP A 173 -0.64 -23.94 -5.61
C ASP A 173 0.82 -24.27 -5.93
N ALA A 174 1.61 -24.58 -4.87
CA ALA A 174 3.03 -24.90 -5.00
C ALA A 174 3.24 -26.31 -5.57
#